data_37b0e39086daa0bc44a467b0573e1c49
#
_entry.id   37b0e39086daa0bc44a467b0573e1c49
#
_cell.length_a   1.000
_cell.length_b   1.000
_cell.length_c   1.000
_cell.angle_alpha   90.00
_cell.angle_beta   90.00
_cell.angle_gamma   90.00
#
_symmetry.space_group_name_H-M   'P 1'
#
loop_
_entity.id
_entity.type
_entity.pdbx_description
1 polymer ?
#
loop_
_entity_poly.entity_id
_entity_poly.type
_entity_poly.pdbx_seq_one_letter_code
_entity_poly.pdbx_strand_id
1 'polypeptide(L)'
;AAFEVFAETLMAEVPAETRADTRFVFFPLVNPDGRARGNWRHNNGGLDLNRDWMNKSQPAIKAITRYISQEAEGRDVVAFLDFHSTQKTLVYTPPFEEAYADMSFPQALKNAFDTGIDPAPEWIDGHNAEAGTSKNWALQTLDVAGLTVELGDDAPPAEIESIGRLSAHTVINFLSRTAGE
;
A
#
# COMPACT_ATOMS: atom_id res chain seq x y z
N ALA A 1 5.38 8.53 -9.10
CA ALA A 1 6.63 8.84 -8.40
C ALA A 1 7.03 7.72 -7.44
N ALA A 2 6.73 7.75 -6.10
CA ALA A 2 7.21 6.71 -5.18
C ALA A 2 6.75 5.30 -5.55
N PHE A 3 5.50 5.13 -5.97
CA PHE A 3 5.01 3.84 -6.46
C PHE A 3 5.83 3.31 -7.67
N GLU A 4 6.21 4.17 -8.60
CA GLU A 4 7.04 3.77 -9.76
C GLU A 4 8.41 3.29 -9.29
N VAL A 5 9.07 4.06 -8.42
CA VAL A 5 10.36 3.66 -7.82
C VAL A 5 10.23 2.34 -7.06
N PHE A 6 9.15 2.19 -6.27
CA PHE A 6 8.85 0.95 -5.55
C PHE A 6 8.74 -0.24 -6.51
N ALA A 7 7.88 -0.13 -7.53
CA ALA A 7 7.61 -1.22 -8.46
C ALA A 7 8.85 -1.58 -9.29
N GLU A 8 9.59 -0.59 -9.81
CA GLU A 8 10.83 -0.79 -10.57
C GLU A 8 11.91 -1.45 -9.71
N THR A 9 12.16 -0.94 -8.50
CA THR A 9 13.15 -1.51 -7.57
C THR A 9 12.78 -2.94 -7.19
N LEU A 10 11.53 -3.17 -6.80
CA LEU A 10 11.05 -4.49 -6.42
C LEU A 10 11.24 -5.51 -7.55
N MET A 11 10.80 -5.17 -8.76
CA MET A 11 10.88 -6.09 -9.90
C MET A 11 12.30 -6.29 -10.43
N ALA A 12 13.19 -5.33 -10.23
CA ALA A 12 14.59 -5.46 -10.61
C ALA A 12 15.41 -6.28 -9.61
N GLU A 13 15.12 -6.17 -8.31
CA GLU A 13 15.99 -6.67 -7.25
C GLU A 13 15.41 -7.90 -6.51
N VAL A 14 14.11 -8.24 -6.68
CA VAL A 14 13.56 -9.43 -6.06
C VAL A 14 14.26 -10.70 -6.60
N PRO A 15 14.77 -11.59 -5.71
CA PRO A 15 15.45 -12.83 -6.12
C PRO A 15 14.57 -13.72 -7.00
N ALA A 16 15.18 -14.44 -7.92
CA ALA A 16 14.45 -15.26 -8.90
C ALA A 16 13.60 -16.35 -8.21
N GLU A 17 14.13 -16.97 -7.16
CA GLU A 17 13.42 -17.96 -6.34
C GLU A 17 12.19 -17.35 -5.66
N THR A 18 12.34 -16.19 -5.01
CA THR A 18 11.22 -15.46 -4.38
C THR A 18 10.15 -15.09 -5.42
N ARG A 19 10.60 -14.67 -6.62
CA ARG A 19 9.69 -14.30 -7.70
C ARG A 19 8.90 -15.49 -8.23
N ALA A 20 9.47 -16.69 -8.22
CA ALA A 20 8.79 -17.90 -8.70
C ALA A 20 7.58 -18.27 -7.82
N ASP A 21 7.69 -18.03 -6.51
CA ASP A 21 6.69 -18.44 -5.51
C ASP A 21 5.75 -17.30 -5.10
N THR A 22 6.04 -16.06 -5.53
CA THR A 22 5.28 -14.87 -5.11
C THR A 22 4.51 -14.25 -6.27
N ARG A 23 3.25 -13.89 -6.02
CA ARG A 23 2.44 -13.10 -6.93
C ARG A 23 2.50 -11.61 -6.54
N PHE A 24 3.03 -10.78 -7.42
CA PHE A 24 2.99 -9.32 -7.29
C PHE A 24 1.85 -8.75 -8.12
N VAL A 25 1.00 -7.94 -7.53
CA VAL A 25 -0.15 -7.31 -8.19
C VAL A 25 -0.03 -5.79 -8.05
N PHE A 26 -0.03 -5.08 -9.17
CA PHE A 26 0.13 -3.63 -9.22
C PHE A 26 -1.03 -2.96 -9.94
N PHE A 27 -1.54 -1.88 -9.34
CA PHE A 27 -2.52 -0.98 -9.94
C PHE A 27 -1.93 0.43 -9.99
N PRO A 28 -1.20 0.80 -11.05
CA PRO A 28 -0.44 2.05 -11.07
C PRO A 28 -1.32 3.31 -11.10
N LEU A 29 -2.58 3.18 -11.48
CA LEU A 29 -3.50 4.30 -11.58
C LEU A 29 -4.95 3.84 -11.33
N VAL A 30 -5.44 4.07 -10.12
CA VAL A 30 -6.79 3.66 -9.70
C VAL A 30 -7.87 4.62 -10.19
N ASN A 31 -7.55 5.92 -10.31
CA ASN A 31 -8.47 7.00 -10.71
C ASN A 31 -8.00 7.71 -11.99
N PRO A 32 -8.02 7.05 -13.16
CA PRO A 32 -7.49 7.64 -14.40
C PRO A 32 -8.27 8.84 -14.91
N ASP A 33 -9.57 8.83 -14.81
CA ASP A 33 -10.45 9.92 -15.25
C ASP A 33 -10.36 11.13 -14.32
N GLY A 34 -10.30 10.92 -13.02
CA GLY A 34 -10.07 11.99 -12.06
C GLY A 34 -8.73 12.68 -12.27
N ARG A 35 -7.65 11.88 -12.46
CA ARG A 35 -6.32 12.42 -12.77
C ARG A 35 -6.31 13.22 -14.08
N ALA A 36 -6.94 12.72 -15.14
CA ALA A 36 -6.97 13.40 -16.43
C ALA A 36 -7.68 14.76 -16.39
N ARG A 37 -8.62 14.93 -15.45
CA ARG A 37 -9.39 16.17 -15.26
C ARG A 37 -8.83 17.09 -14.18
N GLY A 38 -7.78 16.69 -13.49
CA GLY A 38 -7.23 17.44 -12.37
C GLY A 38 -8.12 17.44 -11.13
N ASN A 39 -9.01 16.46 -11.00
CA ASN A 39 -9.80 16.28 -9.77
C ASN A 39 -8.86 15.79 -8.66
N TRP A 40 -8.87 16.48 -7.55
CA TRP A 40 -7.97 16.17 -6.44
C TRP A 40 -8.22 14.77 -5.85
N ARG A 41 -9.47 14.37 -5.70
CA ARG A 41 -9.86 13.16 -4.96
C ARG A 41 -10.92 12.33 -5.68
N HIS A 42 -11.79 12.98 -6.44
CA HIS A 42 -12.99 12.37 -6.97
C HIS A 42 -12.79 11.85 -8.39
N ASN A 43 -13.49 10.77 -8.72
CA ASN A 43 -13.58 10.30 -10.09
C ASN A 43 -14.49 11.24 -10.92
N ASN A 44 -14.71 10.91 -12.20
CA ASN A 44 -15.59 11.67 -13.07
C ASN A 44 -17.05 11.76 -12.60
N GLY A 45 -17.50 10.81 -11.80
CA GLY A 45 -18.82 10.77 -11.18
C GLY A 45 -18.94 11.57 -9.87
N GLY A 46 -17.87 12.26 -9.45
CA GLY A 46 -17.85 13.04 -8.20
C GLY A 46 -17.71 12.19 -6.92
N LEU A 47 -17.26 10.94 -7.03
CA LEU A 47 -17.11 10.04 -5.89
C LEU A 47 -15.65 9.84 -5.53
N ASP A 48 -15.34 9.86 -4.22
CA ASP A 48 -14.05 9.48 -3.68
C ASP A 48 -13.90 7.96 -3.71
N LEU A 49 -13.01 7.47 -4.58
CA LEU A 49 -12.79 6.02 -4.73
C LEU A 49 -12.25 5.38 -3.46
N ASN A 50 -11.49 6.12 -2.64
CA ASN A 50 -11.00 5.61 -1.35
C ASN A 50 -12.03 5.73 -0.21
N ARG A 51 -13.32 5.83 -0.55
CA ARG A 51 -14.49 5.64 0.33
C ARG A 51 -15.44 4.56 -0.17
N ASP A 52 -15.07 3.91 -1.29
CA ASP A 52 -15.94 2.94 -1.97
C ASP A 52 -15.47 1.49 -1.86
N TRP A 53 -14.31 1.22 -1.24
CA TRP A 53 -13.72 -0.12 -1.21
C TRP A 53 -14.59 -1.17 -0.53
N MET A 54 -15.37 -0.78 0.48
CA MET A 54 -16.34 -1.68 1.12
C MET A 54 -17.63 -1.82 0.31
N ASN A 55 -18.14 -0.70 -0.23
CA ASN A 55 -19.40 -0.69 -0.99
C ASN A 55 -19.26 -1.21 -2.42
N LYS A 56 -18.10 -1.00 -3.05
CA LYS A 56 -17.79 -1.44 -4.41
C LYS A 56 -18.83 -0.96 -5.44
N SER A 57 -19.35 0.25 -5.26
CA SER A 57 -20.35 0.84 -6.15
C SER A 57 -19.73 1.29 -7.48
N GLN A 58 -18.45 1.71 -7.43
CA GLN A 58 -17.73 2.21 -8.59
C GLN A 58 -17.12 1.07 -9.40
N PRO A 59 -17.23 1.08 -10.74
CA PRO A 59 -16.72 0.03 -11.61
C PRO A 59 -15.23 -0.27 -11.40
N ALA A 60 -14.40 0.77 -11.20
CA ALA A 60 -12.98 0.62 -10.96
C ALA A 60 -12.71 -0.17 -9.67
N ILE A 61 -13.31 0.22 -8.55
CA ILE A 61 -13.13 -0.44 -7.26
C ILE A 61 -13.68 -1.88 -7.29
N LYS A 62 -14.85 -2.06 -7.92
CA LYS A 62 -15.41 -3.40 -8.12
C LYS A 62 -14.49 -4.32 -8.92
N ALA A 63 -13.86 -3.82 -9.98
CA ALA A 63 -12.95 -4.60 -10.80
C ALA A 63 -11.65 -4.92 -10.04
N ILE A 64 -11.07 -3.95 -9.36
CA ILE A 64 -9.82 -4.10 -8.58
C ILE A 64 -10.03 -5.09 -7.44
N THR A 65 -11.04 -4.90 -6.61
CA THR A 65 -11.31 -5.78 -5.45
C THR A 65 -11.59 -7.20 -5.87
N ARG A 66 -12.35 -7.38 -6.97
CA ARG A 66 -12.58 -8.71 -7.55
C ARG A 66 -11.29 -9.37 -8.01
N TYR A 67 -10.44 -8.64 -8.73
CA TYR A 67 -9.17 -9.17 -9.22
C TYR A 67 -8.25 -9.56 -8.07
N ILE A 68 -8.08 -8.68 -7.07
CA ILE A 68 -7.25 -8.98 -5.89
C ILE A 68 -7.77 -10.22 -5.16
N SER A 69 -9.09 -10.31 -4.92
CA SER A 69 -9.66 -11.47 -4.24
C SER A 69 -9.44 -12.78 -5.01
N GLN A 70 -9.50 -12.74 -6.35
CA GLN A 70 -9.19 -13.91 -7.19
C GLN A 70 -7.71 -14.30 -7.11
N GLU A 71 -6.79 -13.35 -7.14
CA GLU A 71 -5.36 -13.62 -7.02
C GLU A 71 -4.95 -14.09 -5.62
N ALA A 72 -5.68 -13.67 -4.59
CA ALA A 72 -5.46 -14.08 -3.20
C ALA A 72 -6.06 -15.47 -2.87
N GLU A 73 -6.91 -16.03 -3.74
CA GLU A 73 -7.54 -17.34 -3.47
C GLU A 73 -6.49 -18.43 -3.31
N GLY A 74 -6.48 -19.07 -2.13
CA GLY A 74 -5.50 -20.11 -1.77
C GLY A 74 -4.07 -19.63 -1.55
N ARG A 75 -3.88 -18.31 -1.29
CA ARG A 75 -2.58 -17.69 -0.99
C ARG A 75 -2.69 -16.80 0.23
N ASP A 76 -1.60 -16.71 0.97
CA ASP A 76 -1.45 -15.72 2.02
C ASP A 76 -1.07 -14.37 1.40
N VAL A 77 -1.79 -13.32 1.78
CA VAL A 77 -1.45 -11.95 1.39
C VAL A 77 -0.52 -11.37 2.45
N VAL A 78 0.74 -11.18 2.12
CA VAL A 78 1.77 -10.76 3.08
C VAL A 78 1.96 -9.25 3.18
N ALA A 79 1.56 -8.49 2.16
CA ALA A 79 1.66 -7.03 2.16
C ALA A 79 0.59 -6.40 1.27
N PHE A 80 0.00 -5.31 1.75
CA PHE A 80 -0.90 -4.44 0.99
C PHE A 80 -0.47 -2.99 1.20
N LEU A 81 0.01 -2.35 0.13
CA LEU A 81 0.48 -0.97 0.14
C LEU A 81 -0.34 -0.11 -0.81
N ASP A 82 -0.86 1.00 -0.32
CA ASP A 82 -1.60 2.00 -1.09
C ASP A 82 -0.87 3.34 -1.03
N PHE A 83 -0.36 3.81 -2.18
CA PHE A 83 0.42 5.04 -2.28
C PHE A 83 -0.49 6.22 -2.64
N HIS A 84 -0.47 7.22 -1.81
CA HIS A 84 -1.24 8.45 -1.91
C HIS A 84 -0.36 9.69 -1.84
N SER A 85 -0.97 10.88 -1.90
CA SER A 85 -0.34 12.15 -1.55
C SER A 85 -1.28 13.03 -0.75
N THR A 86 -0.70 13.79 0.18
CA THR A 86 -1.38 14.75 1.05
C THR A 86 -0.42 15.88 1.45
N GLN A 87 -0.79 16.73 2.39
CA GLN A 87 0.01 17.90 2.78
C GLN A 87 1.40 17.57 3.35
N LYS A 88 1.56 16.42 4.00
CA LYS A 88 2.84 15.97 4.57
C LYS A 88 3.02 14.46 4.42
N THR A 89 4.27 14.02 4.41
CA THR A 89 4.60 12.60 4.36
C THR A 89 4.24 11.91 5.67
N LEU A 90 3.43 10.85 5.60
CA LEU A 90 3.00 10.06 6.75
C LEU A 90 2.55 8.66 6.31
N VAL A 91 2.34 7.77 7.27
CA VAL A 91 1.82 6.42 7.01
C VAL A 91 0.63 6.14 7.92
N TYR A 92 -0.49 5.72 7.32
CA TYR A 92 -1.62 5.18 8.07
C TYR A 92 -1.52 3.66 8.17
N THR A 93 -1.71 3.11 9.38
CA THR A 93 -1.69 1.68 9.68
C THR A 93 -2.81 1.30 10.64
N PRO A 94 -3.22 0.04 10.74
CA PRO A 94 -3.94 -0.44 11.91
C PRO A 94 -3.12 -0.25 13.19
N PRO A 95 -3.75 -0.16 14.38
CA PRO A 95 -3.02 -0.04 15.64
C PRO A 95 -2.03 -1.19 15.86
N PHE A 96 -0.78 -0.84 16.23
CA PHE A 96 0.25 -1.84 16.51
C PHE A 96 -0.01 -2.65 17.78
N GLU A 97 -0.70 -2.07 18.75
CA GLU A 97 -0.99 -2.70 20.05
C GLU A 97 -2.21 -3.64 20.01
N GLU A 98 -3.02 -3.55 18.96
CA GLU A 98 -4.22 -4.36 18.80
C GLU A 98 -4.00 -5.40 17.70
N ALA A 99 -4.17 -6.68 18.02
CA ALA A 99 -3.96 -7.79 17.09
C ALA A 99 -5.13 -7.91 16.09
N TYR A 100 -5.28 -6.94 15.18
CA TYR A 100 -6.26 -7.02 14.09
C TYR A 100 -5.78 -7.92 12.94
N ALA A 101 -4.46 -8.01 12.74
CA ALA A 101 -3.79 -8.82 11.73
C ALA A 101 -2.32 -9.02 12.12
N ASP A 102 -1.55 -9.76 11.31
CA ASP A 102 -0.10 -9.81 11.45
C ASP A 102 0.51 -8.43 11.17
N MET A 103 1.13 -7.85 12.20
CA MET A 103 1.78 -6.53 12.16
C MET A 103 3.28 -6.61 11.90
N SER A 104 3.82 -7.79 11.57
CA SER A 104 5.27 -7.98 11.37
C SER A 104 5.78 -7.20 10.14
N PHE A 105 5.03 -7.19 9.03
CA PHE A 105 5.38 -6.38 7.86
C PHE A 105 5.26 -4.86 8.13
N PRO A 106 4.16 -4.34 8.68
CA PRO A 106 4.08 -2.93 9.10
C PRO A 106 5.23 -2.50 10.02
N GLN A 107 5.60 -3.33 10.98
CA GLN A 107 6.72 -3.04 11.89
C GLN A 107 8.08 -3.02 11.17
N ALA A 108 8.29 -3.94 10.23
CA ALA A 108 9.49 -3.97 9.42
C ALA A 108 9.61 -2.71 8.55
N LEU A 109 8.51 -2.27 7.92
CA LEU A 109 8.48 -1.05 7.12
C LEU A 109 8.70 0.20 7.99
N LYS A 110 8.07 0.25 9.17
CA LYS A 110 8.29 1.33 10.12
C LYS A 110 9.76 1.46 10.50
N ASN A 111 10.40 0.37 10.87
CA ASN A 111 11.82 0.36 11.24
C ASN A 111 12.71 0.82 10.07
N ALA A 112 12.39 0.43 8.83
CA ALA A 112 13.13 0.86 7.66
C ALA A 112 13.00 2.37 7.40
N PHE A 113 11.79 2.94 7.56
CA PHE A 113 11.56 4.36 7.40
C PHE A 113 12.19 5.18 8.53
N ASP A 114 12.04 4.75 9.79
CA ASP A 114 12.60 5.44 10.97
C ASP A 114 14.13 5.51 10.92
N THR A 115 14.78 4.55 10.25
CA THR A 115 16.24 4.52 10.13
C THR A 115 16.79 5.10 8.83
N GLY A 116 15.99 5.11 7.76
CA GLY A 116 16.43 5.45 6.42
C GLY A 116 15.94 6.80 5.89
N ILE A 117 15.06 7.49 6.62
CA ILE A 117 14.48 8.78 6.22
C ILE A 117 14.63 9.77 7.38
N ASP A 118 15.13 10.97 7.08
CA ASP A 118 15.30 12.04 8.07
C ASP A 118 14.72 13.36 7.53
N PRO A 119 13.67 13.93 8.19
CA PRO A 119 12.94 13.34 9.30
C PRO A 119 12.10 12.11 8.89
N ALA A 120 11.97 11.15 9.80
CA ALA A 120 11.14 9.98 9.56
C ALA A 120 9.65 10.38 9.40
N PRO A 121 8.90 9.68 8.53
CA PRO A 121 7.47 9.92 8.38
C PRO A 121 6.71 9.70 9.69
N GLU A 122 5.69 10.53 9.92
CA GLU A 122 4.75 10.31 11.02
C GLU A 122 3.94 9.03 10.76
N TRP A 123 3.79 8.20 11.80
CA TRP A 123 2.92 7.03 11.76
C TRP A 123 1.63 7.33 12.52
N ILE A 124 0.51 7.20 11.81
CA ILE A 124 -0.82 7.35 12.37
C ILE A 124 -1.46 5.97 12.42
N ASP A 125 -1.45 5.40 13.60
CA ASP A 125 -2.13 4.15 13.86
C ASP A 125 -3.59 4.41 14.23
N GLY A 126 -4.48 3.68 13.61
CA GLY A 126 -5.90 3.83 13.86
C GLY A 126 -6.73 2.91 12.99
N HIS A 127 -7.82 2.46 13.57
CA HIS A 127 -8.80 1.63 12.89
C HIS A 127 -10.17 2.27 12.98
N ASN A 128 -10.79 2.48 11.82
CA ASN A 128 -12.20 2.82 11.69
C ASN A 128 -12.85 1.77 10.79
N ALA A 129 -13.50 0.80 11.41
CA ALA A 129 -14.11 -0.34 10.72
C ALA A 129 -15.15 0.08 9.66
N GLU A 130 -15.78 1.25 9.83
CA GLU A 130 -16.80 1.77 8.91
C GLU A 130 -16.20 2.57 7.74
N ALA A 131 -14.91 2.92 7.80
CA ALA A 131 -14.29 3.65 6.71
C ALA A 131 -14.14 2.78 5.46
N GLY A 132 -14.68 3.23 4.34
CA GLY A 132 -14.64 2.53 3.05
C GLY A 132 -13.28 2.61 2.33
N THR A 133 -12.16 2.61 3.06
CA THR A 133 -10.81 2.76 2.52
C THR A 133 -10.21 1.43 2.06
N SER A 134 -9.21 1.51 1.17
CA SER A 134 -8.42 0.37 0.71
C SER A 134 -7.80 -0.40 1.87
N LYS A 135 -7.19 0.31 2.82
CA LYS A 135 -6.58 -0.22 4.04
C LYS A 135 -7.56 -1.08 4.86
N ASN A 136 -8.79 -0.57 5.09
CA ASN A 136 -9.81 -1.30 5.81
C ASN A 136 -10.33 -2.51 5.05
N TRP A 137 -10.49 -2.38 3.74
CA TRP A 137 -10.90 -3.51 2.92
C TRP A 137 -9.86 -4.63 2.95
N ALA A 138 -8.58 -4.30 2.85
CA ALA A 138 -7.49 -5.27 2.96
C ALA A 138 -7.54 -6.00 4.31
N LEU A 139 -7.68 -5.27 5.41
CA LEU A 139 -7.78 -5.86 6.75
C LEU A 139 -8.99 -6.79 6.88
N GLN A 140 -10.18 -6.35 6.46
CA GLN A 140 -11.42 -7.10 6.68
C GLN A 140 -11.65 -8.23 5.66
N THR A 141 -11.05 -8.15 4.48
CA THR A 141 -11.32 -9.10 3.39
C THR A 141 -10.15 -10.06 3.14
N LEU A 142 -8.92 -9.60 3.33
CA LEU A 142 -7.71 -10.35 3.04
C LEU A 142 -6.94 -10.75 4.30
N ASP A 143 -7.40 -10.33 5.48
CA ASP A 143 -6.72 -10.55 6.78
C ASP A 143 -5.26 -10.05 6.78
N VAL A 144 -5.01 -8.93 6.10
CA VAL A 144 -3.70 -8.30 6.01
C VAL A 144 -3.74 -6.86 6.49
N ALA A 145 -2.76 -6.44 7.26
CA ALA A 145 -2.60 -5.05 7.68
C ALA A 145 -2.29 -4.16 6.47
N GLY A 146 -3.32 -3.54 5.91
CA GLY A 146 -3.18 -2.58 4.82
C GLY A 146 -2.51 -1.29 5.30
N LEU A 147 -1.56 -0.78 4.53
CA LEU A 147 -0.85 0.46 4.79
C LEU A 147 -1.18 1.50 3.73
N THR A 148 -1.47 2.74 4.15
CA THR A 148 -1.54 3.88 3.24
C THR A 148 -0.30 4.75 3.44
N VAL A 149 0.55 4.81 2.43
CA VAL A 149 1.77 5.62 2.41
C VAL A 149 1.44 6.94 1.71
N GLU A 150 1.37 8.01 2.47
CA GLU A 150 1.08 9.36 2.00
C GLU A 150 2.38 10.11 1.76
N LEU A 151 2.53 10.70 0.58
CA LEU A 151 3.64 11.58 0.22
C LEU A 151 3.21 13.02 0.39
N GLY A 152 4.04 13.84 1.01
CA GLY A 152 3.80 15.28 1.11
C GLY A 152 3.77 15.94 -0.26
N ASP A 153 2.87 16.92 -0.46
CA ASP A 153 2.75 17.66 -1.72
C ASP A 153 4.07 18.35 -2.11
N ASP A 154 4.85 18.79 -1.11
CA ASP A 154 6.16 19.42 -1.27
C ASP A 154 7.34 18.47 -0.97
N ALA A 155 7.10 17.15 -0.90
CA ALA A 155 8.15 16.19 -0.62
C ALA A 155 9.28 16.28 -1.68
N PRO A 156 10.55 16.42 -1.26
CA PRO A 156 11.64 16.49 -2.21
C PRO A 156 11.83 15.17 -2.96
N PRO A 157 12.33 15.20 -4.22
CA PRO A 157 12.53 13.99 -5.02
C PRO A 157 13.32 12.89 -4.32
N ALA A 158 14.33 13.26 -3.52
CA ALA A 158 15.13 12.29 -2.76
C ALA A 158 14.31 11.54 -1.69
N GLU A 159 13.38 12.22 -1.02
CA GLU A 159 12.47 11.59 -0.06
C GLU A 159 11.52 10.62 -0.77
N ILE A 160 10.93 11.05 -1.88
CA ILE A 160 10.05 10.22 -2.72
C ILE A 160 10.78 8.94 -3.18
N GLU A 161 12.02 9.09 -3.62
CA GLU A 161 12.87 7.96 -4.03
C GLU A 161 13.19 7.04 -2.87
N SER A 162 13.56 7.58 -1.71
CA SER A 162 13.86 6.81 -0.50
C SER A 162 12.65 6.00 -0.03
N ILE A 163 11.46 6.59 0.01
CA ILE A 163 10.22 5.90 0.36
C ILE A 163 9.97 4.72 -0.59
N GLY A 164 10.07 4.95 -1.89
CA GLY A 164 9.87 3.89 -2.88
C GLY A 164 10.87 2.74 -2.71
N ARG A 165 12.17 3.03 -2.61
CA ARG A 165 13.24 2.03 -2.46
C ARG A 165 13.13 1.27 -1.14
N LEU A 166 12.95 1.97 -0.02
CA LEU A 166 12.84 1.33 1.29
C LEU A 166 11.61 0.43 1.37
N SER A 167 10.49 0.85 0.79
CA SER A 167 9.30 0.01 0.68
C SER A 167 9.59 -1.28 -0.10
N ALA A 168 10.27 -1.19 -1.24
CA ALA A 168 10.65 -2.34 -2.07
C ALA A 168 11.60 -3.29 -1.34
N HIS A 169 12.67 -2.75 -0.75
CA HIS A 169 13.64 -3.55 0.01
C HIS A 169 13.00 -4.22 1.23
N THR A 170 12.05 -3.54 1.89
CA THR A 170 11.32 -4.15 3.01
C THR A 170 10.50 -5.35 2.55
N VAL A 171 9.78 -5.24 1.43
CA VAL A 171 9.03 -6.37 0.84
C VAL A 171 9.98 -7.52 0.49
N ILE A 172 11.09 -7.25 -0.20
CA ILE A 172 12.07 -8.27 -0.59
C ILE A 172 12.62 -9.00 0.63
N ASN A 173 13.06 -8.23 1.63
CA ASN A 173 13.65 -8.80 2.85
C ASN A 173 12.62 -9.60 3.66
N PHE A 174 11.38 -9.14 3.70
CA PHE A 174 10.30 -9.83 4.39
C PHE A 174 10.00 -11.18 3.75
N LEU A 175 9.81 -11.21 2.43
CA LEU A 175 9.56 -12.43 1.67
C LEU A 175 10.72 -13.43 1.75
N SER A 176 11.97 -12.95 1.74
CA SER A 176 13.14 -13.82 1.84
C SER A 176 13.27 -14.52 3.21
N ARG A 177 12.72 -13.93 4.27
CA ARG A 177 12.71 -14.54 5.61
C ARG A 177 11.63 -15.61 5.74
N THR A 178 10.44 -15.34 5.21
CA THR A 178 9.30 -16.28 5.27
C THR A 178 9.50 -17.51 4.37
N ALA A 179 10.33 -17.43 3.34
CA ALA A 179 10.66 -18.58 2.49
C ALA A 179 11.70 -19.55 3.10
N GLY A 180 12.32 -19.18 4.23
CA GLY A 180 13.35 -20.00 4.92
C GLY A 180 12.84 -20.74 6.16
N GLU A 181 11.57 -20.54 6.54
CA GLU A 181 10.88 -21.24 7.63
C GLU A 181 9.97 -22.36 7.06
#